data_3d5a3feb84f260f567d8e04c4d22ed6a
#
_entry.id   3d5a3feb84f260f567d8e04c4d22ed6a
#
_cell.length_a   1.000
_cell.length_b   1.000
_cell.length_c   1.000
_cell.angle_alpha   90.00
_cell.angle_beta   90.00
_cell.angle_gamma   90.00
#
_symmetry.space_group_name_H-M   'P 1'
#
loop_
_entity.id
_entity.type
_entity.pdbx_description
1 polymer ?
#
loop_
_entity_poly.entity_id
_entity_poly.type
_entity_poly.pdbx_seq_one_letter_code
_entity_poly.pdbx_strand_id
1 'polypeptide(L)'
;MERAVTVLVVFCPCALALATPVSTIAGIGQATKYGVLIKSGEALERMGKVDCITFDKTGTLTEGNLTVCNVISFVPDMDEDEILHWTASSESHSEHPLGKAIVKYLLGRSEELTDTENFRMYPGKGIEAE
;
A
#
# COMPACT_ATOMS: atom_id res chain seq x y z
N MET A 1 -52.98 -37.09 2.68
CA MET A 1 -51.55 -36.85 2.47
C MET A 1 -51.25 -35.89 1.31
N GLU A 2 -51.89 -36.02 0.18
CA GLU A 2 -51.65 -35.14 -1.00
C GLU A 2 -51.80 -33.65 -0.72
N ARG A 3 -52.85 -33.23 -0.01
CA ARG A 3 -53.06 -31.81 0.31
C ARG A 3 -51.96 -31.21 1.21
N ALA A 4 -51.39 -32.02 2.10
CA ALA A 4 -50.28 -31.56 2.97
C ALA A 4 -48.98 -31.38 2.17
N VAL A 5 -48.71 -32.29 1.24
CA VAL A 5 -47.54 -32.20 0.33
C VAL A 5 -47.66 -31.00 -0.60
N THR A 6 -48.86 -30.76 -1.15
CA THR A 6 -49.14 -29.62 -2.03
C THR A 6 -48.92 -28.29 -1.30
N VAL A 7 -49.37 -28.17 -0.03
CA VAL A 7 -49.12 -26.98 0.79
C VAL A 7 -47.63 -26.78 1.04
N LEU A 8 -46.88 -27.84 1.39
CA LEU A 8 -45.44 -27.75 1.60
C LEU A 8 -44.67 -27.29 0.35
N VAL A 9 -45.04 -27.79 -0.81
CA VAL A 9 -44.38 -27.42 -2.08
C VAL A 9 -44.72 -25.99 -2.52
N VAL A 10 -45.99 -25.57 -2.38
CA VAL A 10 -46.47 -24.22 -2.78
C VAL A 10 -45.91 -23.14 -1.85
N PHE A 11 -45.78 -23.42 -0.56
CA PHE A 11 -45.23 -22.50 0.42
C PHE A 11 -43.70 -22.59 0.60
N CYS A 12 -43.03 -23.47 -0.16
CA CYS A 12 -41.56 -23.52 -0.16
C CYS A 12 -41.00 -22.32 -0.96
N PRO A 13 -40.29 -21.38 -0.34
CA PRO A 13 -39.67 -20.25 -1.05
C PRO A 13 -38.38 -20.67 -1.78
N CYS A 14 -38.44 -21.79 -2.52
CA CYS A 14 -37.26 -22.39 -3.17
C CYS A 14 -36.56 -21.40 -4.12
N ALA A 15 -37.32 -20.58 -4.84
CA ALA A 15 -36.77 -19.55 -5.70
C ALA A 15 -35.99 -18.48 -4.90
N LEU A 16 -36.50 -18.06 -3.73
CA LEU A 16 -35.80 -17.11 -2.87
C LEU A 16 -34.57 -17.72 -2.22
N ALA A 17 -34.64 -18.99 -1.82
CA ALA A 17 -33.50 -19.69 -1.21
C ALA A 17 -32.32 -19.87 -2.18
N LEU A 18 -32.57 -19.93 -3.48
CA LEU A 18 -31.52 -19.99 -4.51
C LEU A 18 -31.09 -18.59 -5.01
N ALA A 19 -32.01 -17.64 -5.07
CA ALA A 19 -31.71 -16.30 -5.59
C ALA A 19 -30.65 -15.56 -4.78
N THR A 20 -30.72 -15.62 -3.46
CA THR A 20 -29.76 -14.95 -2.58
C THR A 20 -28.32 -15.43 -2.76
N PRO A 21 -27.99 -16.73 -2.65
CA PRO A 21 -26.63 -17.21 -2.85
C PRO A 21 -26.12 -16.99 -4.28
N VAL A 22 -26.96 -17.12 -5.28
CA VAL A 22 -26.57 -16.87 -6.68
C VAL A 22 -26.22 -15.40 -6.89
N SER A 23 -27.02 -14.47 -6.36
CA SER A 23 -26.75 -13.03 -6.43
C SER A 23 -25.45 -12.67 -5.70
N THR A 24 -25.21 -13.27 -4.54
CA THR A 24 -23.99 -13.07 -3.76
C THR A 24 -22.75 -13.54 -4.52
N ILE A 25 -22.80 -14.74 -5.11
CA ILE A 25 -21.69 -15.28 -5.91
C ILE A 25 -21.44 -14.41 -7.14
N ALA A 26 -22.49 -13.96 -7.82
CA ALA A 26 -22.37 -13.07 -8.97
C ALA A 26 -21.74 -11.72 -8.57
N GLY A 27 -22.14 -11.14 -7.42
CA GLY A 27 -21.58 -9.93 -6.87
C GLY A 27 -20.07 -10.06 -6.52
N ILE A 28 -19.69 -11.14 -5.86
CA ILE A 28 -18.28 -11.46 -5.56
C ILE A 28 -17.48 -11.61 -6.87
N GLY A 29 -18.00 -12.35 -7.84
CA GLY A 29 -17.36 -12.53 -9.14
C GLY A 29 -17.19 -11.23 -9.92
N GLN A 30 -18.14 -10.30 -9.81
CA GLN A 30 -17.99 -8.98 -10.41
C GLN A 30 -16.94 -8.12 -9.71
N ALA A 31 -16.87 -8.14 -8.38
CA ALA A 31 -15.87 -7.41 -7.60
C ALA A 31 -14.44 -7.87 -7.93
N THR A 32 -14.24 -9.16 -8.19
CA THR A 32 -12.94 -9.74 -8.55
C THR A 32 -12.39 -9.15 -9.85
N LYS A 33 -13.25 -8.74 -10.80
CA LYS A 33 -12.81 -8.09 -12.05
C LYS A 33 -12.12 -6.74 -11.81
N TYR A 34 -12.42 -6.12 -10.68
CA TYR A 34 -11.80 -4.85 -10.25
C TYR A 34 -10.66 -5.07 -9.23
N GLY A 35 -10.17 -6.30 -9.09
CA GLY A 35 -9.09 -6.63 -8.15
C GLY A 35 -9.53 -6.72 -6.68
N VAL A 36 -10.84 -6.69 -6.39
CA VAL A 36 -11.36 -6.76 -5.03
C VAL A 36 -11.65 -8.21 -4.64
N LEU A 37 -10.99 -8.69 -3.60
CA LEU A 37 -11.21 -10.03 -3.05
C LEU A 37 -12.16 -9.98 -1.85
N ILE A 38 -13.39 -10.44 -2.06
CA ILE A 38 -14.42 -10.56 -1.01
C ILE A 38 -14.39 -11.98 -0.46
N LYS A 39 -14.12 -12.13 0.83
CA LYS A 39 -13.89 -13.44 1.47
C LYS A 39 -15.18 -14.21 1.79
N SER A 40 -16.32 -13.55 1.88
CA SER A 40 -17.60 -14.19 2.21
C SER A 40 -18.80 -13.36 1.74
N GLY A 41 -19.96 -14.02 1.59
CA GLY A 41 -21.22 -13.33 1.31
C GLY A 41 -21.66 -12.38 2.42
N GLU A 42 -21.38 -12.73 3.67
CA GLU A 42 -21.64 -11.87 4.82
C GLU A 42 -20.83 -10.56 4.73
N ALA A 43 -19.58 -10.63 4.29
CA ALA A 43 -18.76 -9.44 4.08
C ALA A 43 -19.37 -8.53 3.01
N LEU A 44 -19.90 -9.10 1.92
CA LEU A 44 -20.58 -8.35 0.86
C LEU A 44 -21.84 -7.64 1.40
N GLU A 45 -22.65 -8.33 2.21
CA GLU A 45 -23.84 -7.74 2.83
C GLU A 45 -23.49 -6.62 3.80
N ARG A 46 -22.41 -6.79 4.58
CA ARG A 46 -21.91 -5.73 5.48
C ARG A 46 -21.42 -4.50 4.72
N MET A 47 -20.77 -4.70 3.58
CA MET A 47 -20.33 -3.60 2.71
C MET A 47 -21.49 -2.74 2.24
N GLY A 48 -22.66 -3.31 1.99
CA GLY A 48 -23.86 -2.57 1.62
C GLY A 48 -24.44 -1.67 2.73
N LYS A 49 -23.94 -1.81 3.97
CA LYS A 49 -24.40 -1.02 5.14
C LYS A 49 -23.32 -0.03 5.62
N VAL A 50 -22.19 0.05 4.90
CA VAL A 50 -21.09 0.96 5.25
C VAL A 50 -21.49 2.40 4.91
N ASP A 51 -21.39 3.26 5.89
CA ASP A 51 -21.64 4.70 5.80
C ASP A 51 -20.38 5.54 6.05
N CYS A 52 -19.30 4.89 6.53
CA CYS A 52 -18.01 5.53 6.78
C CYS A 52 -16.87 4.62 6.33
N ILE A 53 -15.87 5.20 5.65
CA ILE A 53 -14.67 4.49 5.21
C ILE A 53 -13.45 5.20 5.79
N THR A 54 -12.59 4.45 6.47
CA THR A 54 -11.33 4.95 6.98
C THR A 54 -10.18 4.33 6.18
N PHE A 55 -9.31 5.18 5.64
CA PHE A 55 -8.14 4.74 4.88
C PHE A 55 -6.87 4.91 5.71
N ASP A 56 -6.01 3.89 5.71
CA ASP A 56 -4.63 4.09 6.12
C ASP A 56 -3.89 4.89 5.03
N LYS A 57 -2.93 5.73 5.47
CA LYS A 57 -2.18 6.56 4.53
C LYS A 57 -1.13 5.75 3.78
N THR A 58 -0.29 5.02 4.52
CA THR A 58 0.95 4.46 3.97
C THR A 58 0.69 3.10 3.30
N GLY A 59 1.00 2.98 2.01
CA GLY A 59 0.77 1.76 1.24
C GLY A 59 -0.69 1.54 0.81
N THR A 60 -1.62 2.45 1.19
CA THR A 60 -3.03 2.43 0.75
C THR A 60 -3.34 3.65 -0.11
N LEU A 61 -3.15 4.85 0.43
CA LEU A 61 -3.32 6.10 -0.32
C LEU A 61 -2.02 6.53 -1.03
N THR A 62 -0.88 5.98 -0.62
CA THR A 62 0.43 6.23 -1.21
C THR A 62 1.03 4.92 -1.70
N GLU A 63 1.80 4.99 -2.76
CA GLU A 63 2.49 3.82 -3.34
C GLU A 63 3.66 3.31 -2.49
N GLY A 64 3.99 4.00 -1.38
CA GLY A 64 5.13 3.66 -0.52
C GLY A 64 6.50 3.93 -1.17
N ASN A 65 6.53 4.49 -2.36
CA ASN A 65 7.76 4.88 -3.05
C ASN A 65 8.24 6.23 -2.52
N LEU A 66 9.31 6.20 -1.75
CA LEU A 66 9.97 7.41 -1.29
C LEU A 66 10.81 7.99 -2.43
N THR A 67 10.67 9.29 -2.65
CA THR A 67 11.46 10.06 -3.63
C THR A 67 11.89 11.38 -3.01
N VAL A 68 13.07 11.86 -3.38
CA VAL A 68 13.53 13.20 -3.03
C VAL A 68 12.74 14.20 -3.88
N CYS A 69 12.01 15.09 -3.23
CA CYS A 69 11.23 16.13 -3.91
C CYS A 69 12.02 17.43 -4.06
N ASN A 70 12.85 17.75 -3.08
CA ASN A 70 13.65 18.97 -3.07
C ASN A 70 14.88 18.80 -2.18
N VAL A 71 15.95 19.51 -2.51
CA VAL A 71 17.15 19.63 -1.71
C VAL A 71 17.34 21.13 -1.44
N ILE A 72 17.59 21.51 -0.19
CA ILE A 72 17.76 22.92 0.20
C ILE A 72 19.00 23.02 1.06
N SER A 73 19.95 23.87 0.65
CA SER A 73 21.12 24.20 1.45
C SER A 73 20.78 25.33 2.45
N PHE A 74 21.15 25.13 3.70
CA PHE A 74 21.15 26.17 4.72
C PHE A 74 22.56 26.64 5.07
N VAL A 75 23.56 26.11 4.39
CA VAL A 75 24.97 26.45 4.56
C VAL A 75 25.39 27.38 3.42
N PRO A 76 25.88 28.60 3.70
CA PRO A 76 26.17 29.59 2.65
C PRO A 76 27.22 29.16 1.62
N ASP A 77 28.15 28.29 2.03
CA ASP A 77 29.31 27.86 1.22
C ASP A 77 29.15 26.45 0.61
N MET A 78 27.96 25.86 0.70
CA MET A 78 27.69 24.52 0.20
C MET A 78 26.42 24.55 -0.67
N ASP A 79 26.52 24.13 -1.91
CA ASP A 79 25.38 24.06 -2.81
C ASP A 79 24.52 22.82 -2.60
N GLU A 80 23.36 22.79 -3.27
CA GLU A 80 22.37 21.72 -3.12
C GLU A 80 22.88 20.40 -3.70
N ASP A 81 23.69 20.43 -4.76
CA ASP A 81 24.25 19.25 -5.39
C ASP A 81 25.35 18.64 -4.51
N GLU A 82 26.15 19.48 -3.87
CA GLU A 82 27.16 19.03 -2.93
C GLU A 82 26.56 18.38 -1.68
N ILE A 83 25.50 18.98 -1.10
CA ILE A 83 24.75 18.36 0.01
C ILE A 83 24.16 17.02 -0.40
N LEU A 84 23.54 16.95 -1.57
CA LEU A 84 22.97 15.72 -2.08
C LEU A 84 24.03 14.64 -2.25
N HIS A 85 25.18 15.00 -2.82
CA HIS A 85 26.31 14.08 -3.04
C HIS A 85 26.84 13.50 -1.71
N TRP A 86 27.14 14.33 -0.74
CA TRP A 86 27.63 13.88 0.56
C TRP A 86 26.59 13.05 1.33
N THR A 87 25.32 13.45 1.26
CA THR A 87 24.25 12.72 1.92
C THR A 87 24.05 11.34 1.28
N ALA A 88 24.03 11.26 -0.05
CA ALA A 88 23.88 10.00 -0.76
C ALA A 88 25.08 9.07 -0.55
N SER A 89 26.31 9.60 -0.56
CA SER A 89 27.52 8.84 -0.29
C SER A 89 27.51 8.26 1.13
N SER A 90 27.14 9.06 2.12
CA SER A 90 27.00 8.60 3.52
C SER A 90 25.90 7.54 3.68
N GLU A 91 24.78 7.65 2.96
CA GLU A 91 23.67 6.69 3.00
C GLU A 91 23.89 5.47 2.09
N SER A 92 25.01 5.38 1.38
CA SER A 92 25.29 4.28 0.43
C SER A 92 25.23 2.88 1.08
N HIS A 93 25.63 2.80 2.34
CA HIS A 93 25.59 1.57 3.15
C HIS A 93 24.32 1.41 3.99
N SER A 94 23.40 2.36 3.91
CA SER A 94 22.17 2.34 4.70
C SER A 94 21.11 1.42 4.10
N GLU A 95 20.52 0.57 4.92
CA GLU A 95 19.36 -0.24 4.52
C GLU A 95 18.02 0.49 4.71
N HIS A 96 18.04 1.68 5.28
CA HIS A 96 16.83 2.44 5.55
C HIS A 96 16.15 2.92 4.25
N PRO A 97 14.82 2.82 4.13
CA PRO A 97 14.12 3.24 2.91
C PRO A 97 14.38 4.68 2.47
N LEU A 98 14.57 5.60 3.42
CA LEU A 98 14.92 7.00 3.14
C LEU A 98 16.32 7.11 2.50
N GLY A 99 17.31 6.43 3.06
CA GLY A 99 18.67 6.41 2.51
C GLY A 99 18.70 5.85 1.09
N LYS A 100 18.03 4.73 0.87
CA LYS A 100 17.88 4.14 -0.48
C LYS A 100 17.21 5.09 -1.48
N ALA A 101 16.25 5.90 -1.04
CA ALA A 101 15.60 6.90 -1.90
C ALA A 101 16.56 8.03 -2.31
N ILE A 102 17.40 8.49 -1.37
CA ILE A 102 18.40 9.55 -1.62
C ILE A 102 19.47 9.04 -2.59
N VAL A 103 20.03 7.85 -2.32
CA VAL A 103 21.03 7.20 -3.20
C VAL A 103 20.47 7.01 -4.62
N LYS A 104 19.24 6.48 -4.72
CA LYS A 104 18.58 6.30 -6.02
C LYS A 104 18.37 7.62 -6.77
N TYR A 105 18.07 8.69 -6.06
CA TYR A 105 17.88 10.00 -6.65
C TYR A 105 19.17 10.56 -7.23
N LEU A 106 20.30 10.47 -6.50
CA LEU A 106 21.62 10.89 -6.99
C LEU A 106 22.03 10.09 -8.22
N LEU A 107 21.97 8.74 -8.14
CA LEU A 107 22.33 7.86 -9.26
C LEU A 107 21.46 8.10 -10.50
N GLY A 108 20.21 8.50 -10.32
CA GLY A 108 19.32 8.90 -11.41
C GLY A 108 19.76 10.17 -12.15
N ARG A 109 20.63 10.99 -11.55
CA ARG A 109 21.26 12.18 -12.16
C ARG A 109 22.58 11.87 -12.86
N SER A 110 22.96 10.59 -12.97
CA SER A 110 24.24 10.11 -13.54
C SER A 110 25.47 10.61 -12.77
N GLU A 111 25.32 10.81 -11.48
CA GLU A 111 26.42 11.16 -10.57
C GLU A 111 26.92 9.89 -9.88
N GLU A 112 28.21 9.85 -9.58
CA GLU A 112 28.86 8.74 -8.89
C GLU A 112 28.86 8.99 -7.39
N LEU A 113 28.82 7.91 -6.61
CA LEU A 113 28.96 7.96 -5.14
C LEU A 113 30.46 7.99 -4.78
N THR A 114 30.80 8.70 -3.73
CA THR A 114 32.13 8.59 -3.10
C THR A 114 32.10 7.45 -2.09
N ASP A 115 33.14 6.61 -2.12
CA ASP A 115 33.31 5.59 -1.09
C ASP A 115 33.48 6.23 0.29
N THR A 116 32.74 5.69 1.26
CA THR A 116 32.75 6.15 2.64
C THR A 116 33.25 5.04 3.55
N GLU A 117 34.03 5.42 4.57
CA GLU A 117 34.54 4.52 5.60
C GLU A 117 33.82 4.76 6.94
N ASN A 118 34.05 3.86 7.88
CA ASN A 118 33.57 3.98 9.26
C ASN A 118 32.05 4.18 9.44
N PHE A 119 31.24 3.65 8.48
CA PHE A 119 29.78 3.76 8.54
C PHE A 119 29.21 3.22 9.86
N ARG A 120 28.43 4.04 10.56
CA ARG A 120 27.71 3.70 11.79
C ARG A 120 26.26 4.18 11.74
N MET A 121 25.36 3.31 12.12
CA MET A 121 23.94 3.65 12.26
C MET A 121 23.58 3.79 13.75
N TYR A 122 22.94 4.89 14.08
CA TYR A 122 22.41 5.17 15.42
C TYR A 122 20.88 5.13 15.36
N PRO A 123 20.21 4.05 15.85
CA PRO A 123 18.76 3.91 15.77
C PRO A 123 18.03 5.13 16.34
N GLY A 124 17.15 5.74 15.55
CA GLY A 124 16.38 6.93 15.91
C GLY A 124 17.16 8.25 15.95
N LYS A 125 18.45 8.25 15.59
CA LYS A 125 19.30 9.47 15.58
C LYS A 125 19.87 9.79 14.21
N GLY A 126 20.16 8.79 13.38
CA GLY A 126 20.74 8.98 12.06
C GLY A 126 21.93 8.05 11.79
N ILE A 127 22.76 8.46 10.83
CA ILE A 127 23.99 7.76 10.44
C ILE A 127 25.19 8.67 10.57
N GLU A 128 26.38 8.06 10.62
CA GLU A 128 27.68 8.68 10.59
C GLU A 128 28.56 7.90 9.60
N ALA A 129 29.31 8.59 8.76
CA ALA A 129 30.29 8.03 7.83
C ALA A 129 31.42 9.04 7.61
N GLU A 130 32.60 8.55 7.25
CA GLU A 130 33.80 9.33 6.94
C GLU A 130 34.28 9.08 5.50
#